data_8e569064cee59d10b25107489562d381
#
_entry.id   8e569064cee59d10b25107489562d381
#
_cell.length_a   1.000
_cell.length_b   1.000
_cell.length_c   1.000
_cell.angle_alpha   90.00
_cell.angle_beta   90.00
_cell.angle_gamma   90.00
#
_symmetry.space_group_name_H-M   'P 1'
#
loop_
_entity.id
_entity.type
_entity.pdbx_description
1 polymer ?
#
loop_
_entity_poly.entity_id
_entity_poly.type
_entity_poly.pdbx_seq_one_letter_code
_entity_poly.pdbx_strand_id
1 'polypeptide(L)'
;MKDRDCIEFLQSSLPRLRMRWQGFRKVRGQVCKRIDRRMRELGLENIAAYCSFLENSADEWAVLDSFCRVTISRFYRDREVFRFLEQVVLVKLSGDAIALGDKELRCWSIGCASGEEPYTLAVLWDLGTGRHFPPIKIRILATDADENMIERAREGCYASSSLAGLPLEWTARAFVRRGELYCIKDEERESVSFRMQDIRKAEPEEMFHLILCRNLAFTYFDEELQQEVLVRLRDKLHARGFLVVGSHERLPSDTAGFLPWPGIPGVYRKETSG
;
A
#
# COMPACT_ATOMS: atom_id res chain seq x y z
N MET A 1 -22.48 -18.47 7.43
CA MET A 1 -22.09 -17.88 8.75
C MET A 1 -22.91 -16.61 9.00
N LYS A 2 -23.44 -16.39 10.22
CA LYS A 2 -24.15 -15.14 10.57
C LYS A 2 -23.14 -14.00 10.78
N ASP A 3 -23.51 -12.74 10.48
CA ASP A 3 -22.61 -11.59 10.62
C ASP A 3 -22.08 -11.43 12.06
N ARG A 4 -22.93 -11.67 13.06
CA ARG A 4 -22.54 -11.63 14.48
C ARG A 4 -21.45 -12.65 14.80
N ASP A 5 -21.60 -13.90 14.37
CA ASP A 5 -20.63 -14.96 14.65
C ASP A 5 -19.26 -14.64 14.02
N CYS A 6 -19.27 -14.05 12.82
CA CYS A 6 -18.05 -13.59 12.16
C CYS A 6 -17.39 -12.42 12.90
N ILE A 7 -18.17 -11.46 13.41
CA ILE A 7 -17.64 -10.34 14.18
C ILE A 7 -16.93 -10.84 15.44
N GLU A 8 -17.60 -11.70 16.22
CA GLU A 8 -17.06 -12.29 17.45
C GLU A 8 -15.78 -13.08 17.16
N PHE A 9 -15.78 -13.87 16.08
CA PHE A 9 -14.61 -14.62 15.63
C PHE A 9 -13.46 -13.70 15.25
N LEU A 10 -13.69 -12.67 14.44
CA LEU A 10 -12.63 -11.75 14.04
C LEU A 10 -12.06 -10.97 15.24
N GLN A 11 -12.92 -10.53 16.16
CA GLN A 11 -12.45 -9.85 17.37
C GLN A 11 -11.54 -10.72 18.25
N SER A 12 -11.79 -12.02 18.32
CA SER A 12 -10.95 -12.96 19.08
C SER A 12 -9.69 -13.39 18.34
N SER A 13 -9.73 -13.49 16.98
CA SER A 13 -8.64 -14.05 16.19
C SER A 13 -7.64 -13.00 15.70
N LEU A 14 -8.08 -11.77 15.39
CA LEU A 14 -7.22 -10.71 14.86
C LEU A 14 -6.03 -10.35 15.75
N PRO A 15 -6.15 -10.27 17.10
CA PRO A 15 -5.01 -10.00 17.96
C PRO A 15 -3.86 -11.00 17.80
N ARG A 16 -4.17 -12.28 17.56
CA ARG A 16 -3.15 -13.32 17.31
C ARG A 16 -2.41 -13.12 16.00
N LEU A 17 -3.02 -12.41 15.03
CA LEU A 17 -2.41 -12.00 13.78
C LEU A 17 -1.76 -10.61 13.87
N ARG A 18 -1.69 -10.03 15.08
CA ARG A 18 -1.21 -8.67 15.33
C ARG A 18 -2.00 -7.62 14.54
N MET A 19 -3.32 -7.84 14.44
CA MET A 19 -4.27 -6.97 13.74
C MET A 19 -5.33 -6.44 14.69
N ARG A 20 -5.88 -5.24 14.40
CA ARG A 20 -6.91 -4.61 15.20
C ARG A 20 -8.29 -4.63 14.51
N TRP A 21 -9.32 -4.97 15.26
CA TRP A 21 -10.70 -5.02 14.78
C TRP A 21 -11.19 -3.72 14.12
N GLN A 22 -10.75 -2.56 14.60
CA GLN A 22 -11.18 -1.26 14.09
C GLN A 22 -10.96 -1.11 12.58
N GLY A 23 -9.86 -1.64 12.05
CA GLY A 23 -9.55 -1.63 10.62
C GLY A 23 -10.53 -2.47 9.79
N PHE A 24 -11.06 -3.54 10.38
CA PHE A 24 -11.89 -4.51 9.66
C PHE A 24 -13.39 -4.19 9.67
N ARG A 25 -13.87 -3.26 10.51
CA ARG A 25 -15.30 -2.97 10.68
C ARG A 25 -16.05 -2.78 9.35
N LYS A 26 -15.48 -2.01 8.42
CA LYS A 26 -16.11 -1.67 7.14
C LYS A 26 -15.91 -2.73 6.06
N VAL A 27 -14.85 -3.52 6.16
CA VAL A 27 -14.43 -4.49 5.12
C VAL A 27 -14.67 -5.95 5.53
N ARG A 28 -15.14 -6.19 6.77
CA ARG A 28 -15.35 -7.54 7.34
C ARG A 28 -16.13 -8.47 6.42
N GLY A 29 -17.11 -7.95 5.68
CA GLY A 29 -17.92 -8.79 4.80
C GLY A 29 -17.13 -9.55 3.74
N GLN A 30 -15.98 -9.03 3.29
CA GLN A 30 -15.09 -9.74 2.38
C GLN A 30 -14.36 -10.87 3.11
N VAL A 31 -13.81 -10.56 4.30
CA VAL A 31 -13.10 -11.53 5.14
C VAL A 31 -14.06 -12.67 5.55
N CYS A 32 -15.26 -12.32 6.05
CA CYS A 32 -16.28 -13.29 6.44
C CYS A 32 -16.67 -14.22 5.28
N LYS A 33 -16.80 -13.70 4.05
CA LYS A 33 -17.09 -14.52 2.86
C LYS A 33 -15.97 -15.51 2.55
N ARG A 34 -14.71 -15.10 2.74
CA ARG A 34 -13.54 -15.97 2.53
C ARG A 34 -13.51 -17.08 3.57
N ILE A 35 -13.74 -16.74 4.85
CA ILE A 35 -13.84 -17.72 5.95
C ILE A 35 -15.00 -18.69 5.71
N ASP A 36 -16.18 -18.20 5.35
CA ASP A 36 -17.33 -19.03 5.08
C ASP A 36 -17.09 -20.02 3.92
N ARG A 37 -16.41 -19.60 2.88
CA ARG A 37 -15.98 -20.47 1.79
C ARG A 37 -14.99 -21.52 2.29
N ARG A 38 -14.00 -21.13 3.09
CA ARG A 38 -13.00 -22.05 3.63
C ARG A 38 -13.59 -23.11 4.54
N MET A 39 -14.54 -22.73 5.41
CA MET A 39 -15.26 -23.70 6.25
C MET A 39 -15.96 -24.76 5.40
N ARG A 40 -16.61 -24.36 4.28
CA ARG A 40 -17.25 -25.32 3.35
C ARG A 40 -16.23 -26.24 2.67
N GLU A 41 -15.07 -25.72 2.27
CA GLU A 41 -13.97 -26.50 1.69
C GLU A 41 -13.44 -27.55 2.67
N LEU A 42 -13.40 -27.22 3.97
CA LEU A 42 -12.96 -28.11 5.05
C LEU A 42 -14.07 -29.05 5.58
N GLY A 43 -15.31 -28.90 5.08
CA GLY A 43 -16.46 -29.68 5.58
C GLY A 43 -16.88 -29.31 7.02
N LEU A 44 -16.57 -28.08 7.48
CA LEU A 44 -16.89 -27.62 8.83
C LEU A 44 -18.27 -26.95 8.87
N GLU A 45 -19.10 -27.36 9.81
CA GLU A 45 -20.51 -26.94 9.89
C GLU A 45 -20.69 -25.50 10.44
N ASN A 46 -19.80 -25.07 11.32
CA ASN A 46 -19.95 -23.80 12.04
C ASN A 46 -18.60 -23.20 12.45
N ILE A 47 -18.67 -21.95 12.94
CA ILE A 47 -17.47 -21.19 13.32
C ILE A 47 -16.74 -21.82 14.54
N ALA A 48 -17.45 -22.48 15.44
CA ALA A 48 -16.82 -23.14 16.59
C ALA A 48 -15.93 -24.31 16.12
N ALA A 49 -16.39 -25.09 15.14
CA ALA A 49 -15.57 -26.14 14.52
C ALA A 49 -14.34 -25.56 13.82
N TYR A 50 -14.45 -24.38 13.18
CA TYR A 50 -13.32 -23.71 12.58
C TYR A 50 -12.33 -23.18 13.64
N CYS A 51 -12.80 -22.64 14.76
CA CYS A 51 -11.93 -22.27 15.88
C CYS A 51 -11.13 -23.47 16.40
N SER A 52 -11.79 -24.62 16.64
CA SER A 52 -11.12 -25.84 17.07
C SER A 52 -10.11 -26.34 16.03
N PHE A 53 -10.42 -26.20 14.75
CA PHE A 53 -9.49 -26.54 13.66
C PHE A 53 -8.24 -25.65 13.68
N LEU A 54 -8.41 -24.33 13.85
CA LEU A 54 -7.31 -23.36 13.97
C LEU A 54 -6.39 -23.65 15.15
N GLU A 55 -6.93 -24.06 16.30
CA GLU A 55 -6.13 -24.40 17.48
C GLU A 55 -5.20 -25.59 17.24
N ASN A 56 -5.57 -26.49 16.34
CA ASN A 56 -4.83 -27.71 16.02
C ASN A 56 -4.01 -27.63 14.72
N SER A 57 -4.07 -26.50 14.00
CA SER A 57 -3.40 -26.34 12.71
C SER A 57 -2.68 -24.98 12.62
N ALA A 58 -1.35 -24.99 12.78
CA ALA A 58 -0.55 -23.79 12.63
C ALA A 58 -0.63 -23.19 11.20
N ASP A 59 -0.72 -24.04 10.19
CA ASP A 59 -0.77 -23.61 8.78
C ASP A 59 -2.07 -22.89 8.46
N GLU A 60 -3.19 -23.24 9.12
CA GLU A 60 -4.48 -22.59 8.90
C GLU A 60 -4.47 -21.12 9.39
N TRP A 61 -3.64 -20.78 10.37
CA TRP A 61 -3.45 -19.38 10.76
C TRP A 61 -2.85 -18.53 9.63
N ALA A 62 -1.95 -19.10 8.82
CA ALA A 62 -1.42 -18.41 7.64
C ALA A 62 -2.50 -18.25 6.55
N VAL A 63 -3.40 -19.22 6.42
CA VAL A 63 -4.57 -19.12 5.53
C VAL A 63 -5.51 -18.01 6.01
N LEU A 64 -5.84 -17.96 7.30
CA LEU A 64 -6.67 -16.93 7.90
C LEU A 64 -6.03 -15.53 7.73
N ASP A 65 -4.72 -15.40 7.94
CA ASP A 65 -3.96 -14.17 7.67
C ASP A 65 -4.17 -13.71 6.23
N SER A 66 -4.07 -14.63 5.27
CA SER A 66 -4.27 -14.30 3.85
C SER A 66 -5.69 -13.77 3.56
N PHE A 67 -6.71 -14.24 4.28
CA PHE A 67 -8.08 -13.74 4.15
C PHE A 67 -8.25 -12.32 4.67
N CYS A 68 -7.41 -11.91 5.62
CA CYS A 68 -7.39 -10.56 6.18
C CYS A 68 -6.70 -9.53 5.28
N ARG A 69 -6.05 -9.95 4.19
CA ARG A 69 -5.46 -9.02 3.22
C ARG A 69 -6.57 -8.36 2.40
N VAL A 70 -6.74 -7.06 2.61
CA VAL A 70 -7.76 -6.27 1.92
C VAL A 70 -7.13 -5.58 0.72
N THR A 71 -7.52 -5.99 -0.48
CA THR A 71 -6.92 -5.61 -1.76
C THR A 71 -7.77 -4.61 -2.56
N ILE A 72 -8.44 -3.66 -1.87
CA ILE A 72 -9.24 -2.63 -2.54
C ILE A 72 -8.30 -1.51 -2.98
N SER A 73 -8.02 -1.45 -4.26
CA SER A 73 -7.18 -0.40 -4.87
C SER A 73 -7.86 0.22 -6.11
N ARG A 74 -7.44 1.42 -6.47
CA ARG A 74 -7.81 2.13 -7.69
C ARG A 74 -6.77 3.19 -8.00
N PHE A 75 -6.65 3.56 -9.26
CA PHE A 75 -5.79 4.66 -9.67
C PHE A 75 -6.23 5.99 -9.06
N TYR A 76 -5.24 6.81 -8.70
CA TYR A 76 -5.44 8.17 -8.20
C TYR A 76 -6.36 8.24 -6.95
N ARG A 77 -6.32 7.20 -6.12
CA ARG A 77 -7.08 7.15 -4.88
C ARG A 77 -6.62 8.26 -3.93
N ASP A 78 -7.59 9.00 -3.35
CA ASP A 78 -7.33 10.20 -2.55
C ASP A 78 -6.62 11.29 -3.38
N ARG A 79 -7.32 11.75 -4.40
CA ARG A 79 -6.84 12.69 -5.44
C ARG A 79 -6.06 13.89 -4.90
N GLU A 80 -6.46 14.44 -3.75
CA GLU A 80 -5.77 15.57 -3.12
C GLU A 80 -4.36 15.22 -2.67
N VAL A 81 -4.15 14.00 -2.16
CA VAL A 81 -2.82 13.51 -1.76
C VAL A 81 -1.91 13.43 -2.99
N PHE A 82 -2.39 12.85 -4.09
CA PHE A 82 -1.57 12.75 -5.31
C PHE A 82 -1.28 14.10 -5.96
N ARG A 83 -2.23 15.05 -5.94
CA ARG A 83 -1.96 16.42 -6.37
C ARG A 83 -0.88 17.08 -5.52
N PHE A 84 -0.94 16.87 -4.21
CA PHE A 84 0.06 17.40 -3.31
C PHE A 84 1.43 16.72 -3.54
N LEU A 85 1.47 15.42 -3.80
CA LEU A 85 2.70 14.73 -4.20
C LEU A 85 3.30 15.37 -5.46
N GLU A 86 2.49 15.59 -6.49
CA GLU A 86 2.90 16.21 -7.75
C GLU A 86 3.45 17.62 -7.57
N GLN A 87 2.69 18.47 -6.89
CA GLN A 87 2.95 19.92 -6.86
C GLN A 87 3.99 20.33 -5.81
N VAL A 88 4.17 19.53 -4.75
CA VAL A 88 4.99 19.90 -3.60
C VAL A 88 6.07 18.87 -3.31
N VAL A 89 5.69 17.63 -3.03
CA VAL A 89 6.64 16.62 -2.51
C VAL A 89 7.69 16.27 -3.56
N LEU A 90 7.25 15.88 -4.77
CA LEU A 90 8.17 15.48 -5.85
C LEU A 90 9.03 16.64 -6.33
N VAL A 91 8.48 17.85 -6.42
CA VAL A 91 9.22 19.07 -6.75
C VAL A 91 10.35 19.30 -5.73
N LYS A 92 10.01 19.22 -4.44
CA LYS A 92 10.97 19.41 -3.36
C LYS A 92 12.04 18.33 -3.34
N LEU A 93 11.64 17.06 -3.45
CA LEU A 93 12.60 15.94 -3.49
C LEU A 93 13.50 16.01 -4.72
N SER A 94 13.00 16.44 -5.87
CA SER A 94 13.81 16.61 -7.09
C SER A 94 14.83 17.74 -6.93
N GLY A 95 14.43 18.85 -6.32
CA GLY A 95 15.34 19.95 -6.01
C GLY A 95 16.43 19.55 -5.02
N ASP A 96 16.07 18.84 -3.95
CA ASP A 96 17.00 18.32 -2.95
C ASP A 96 17.99 17.30 -3.60
N ALA A 97 17.49 16.39 -4.46
CA ALA A 97 18.29 15.41 -5.19
C ALA A 97 19.32 16.09 -6.12
N ILE A 98 18.89 17.07 -6.91
CA ILE A 98 19.80 17.84 -7.79
C ILE A 98 20.90 18.53 -6.96
N ALA A 99 20.54 19.14 -5.85
CA ALA A 99 21.49 19.83 -4.97
C ALA A 99 22.52 18.87 -4.36
N LEU A 100 22.17 17.60 -4.18
CA LEU A 100 23.06 16.54 -3.68
C LEU A 100 23.82 15.80 -4.80
N GLY A 101 23.51 16.08 -6.07
CA GLY A 101 24.10 15.39 -7.22
C GLY A 101 23.49 14.02 -7.51
N ASP A 102 22.36 13.70 -6.89
CA ASP A 102 21.60 12.48 -7.14
C ASP A 102 20.94 12.54 -8.52
N LYS A 103 20.85 11.39 -9.18
CA LYS A 103 20.18 11.24 -10.49
C LYS A 103 18.90 10.45 -10.42
N GLU A 104 18.53 9.96 -9.25
CA GLU A 104 17.37 9.11 -9.05
C GLU A 104 16.57 9.53 -7.81
N LEU A 105 15.25 9.57 -7.97
CA LEU A 105 14.31 9.55 -6.84
C LEU A 105 13.84 8.12 -6.62
N ARG A 106 14.20 7.53 -5.49
CA ARG A 106 13.75 6.21 -5.08
C ARG A 106 12.50 6.33 -4.24
N CYS A 107 11.44 5.65 -4.68
CA CYS A 107 10.16 5.62 -4.00
C CYS A 107 9.81 4.17 -3.62
N TRP A 108 9.10 3.99 -2.51
CA TRP A 108 8.61 2.68 -2.10
C TRP A 108 7.11 2.74 -1.84
N SER A 109 6.34 1.92 -2.55
CA SER A 109 4.90 1.73 -2.36
C SER A 109 4.66 0.39 -1.67
N ILE A 110 4.13 0.42 -0.45
CA ILE A 110 3.95 -0.73 0.43
C ILE A 110 2.48 -1.12 0.48
N GLY A 111 2.19 -2.42 0.27
CA GLY A 111 0.82 -2.90 0.14
C GLY A 111 0.21 -2.43 -1.18
N CYS A 112 0.98 -2.57 -2.26
CA CYS A 112 0.64 -2.01 -3.57
C CYS A 112 -0.55 -2.70 -4.26
N ALA A 113 -1.06 -3.79 -3.70
CA ALA A 113 -2.10 -4.62 -4.31
C ALA A 113 -1.80 -4.92 -5.79
N SER A 114 -2.76 -4.69 -6.69
CA SER A 114 -2.60 -4.92 -8.13
C SER A 114 -1.88 -3.77 -8.88
N GLY A 115 -1.17 -2.88 -8.17
CA GLY A 115 -0.22 -1.93 -8.76
C GLY A 115 -0.79 -0.56 -9.10
N GLU A 116 -2.04 -0.27 -8.78
CA GLU A 116 -2.68 1.02 -9.11
C GLU A 116 -1.98 2.21 -8.47
N GLU A 117 -1.46 2.08 -7.23
CA GLU A 117 -0.76 3.15 -6.53
C GLU A 117 0.62 3.44 -7.16
N PRO A 118 1.55 2.46 -7.28
CA PRO A 118 2.85 2.73 -7.89
C PRO A 118 2.75 3.19 -9.35
N TYR A 119 1.84 2.65 -10.13
CA TYR A 119 1.61 3.14 -11.49
C TYR A 119 0.97 4.53 -11.53
N THR A 120 0.14 4.90 -10.55
CA THR A 120 -0.31 6.29 -10.43
C THR A 120 0.87 7.23 -10.23
N LEU A 121 1.83 6.85 -9.39
CA LEU A 121 3.04 7.65 -9.13
C LEU A 121 3.93 7.73 -10.38
N ALA A 122 4.08 6.63 -11.13
CA ALA A 122 4.85 6.60 -12.37
C ALA A 122 4.24 7.52 -13.45
N VAL A 123 2.91 7.42 -13.67
CA VAL A 123 2.18 8.27 -14.61
C VAL A 123 2.26 9.75 -14.23
N LEU A 124 2.10 10.04 -12.94
CA LEU A 124 2.21 11.40 -12.40
C LEU A 124 3.62 11.99 -12.60
N TRP A 125 4.65 11.17 -12.46
CA TRP A 125 6.02 11.58 -12.74
C TRP A 125 6.22 11.83 -14.23
N ASP A 126 5.90 10.86 -15.08
CA ASP A 126 6.18 10.95 -16.52
C ASP A 126 5.37 12.05 -17.21
N LEU A 127 4.09 12.16 -16.89
CA LEU A 127 3.20 13.14 -17.53
C LEU A 127 3.15 14.50 -16.84
N GLY A 128 3.67 14.59 -15.61
CA GLY A 128 3.64 15.79 -14.76
C GLY A 128 5.05 16.26 -14.33
N THR A 129 5.35 16.08 -13.05
CA THR A 129 6.52 16.68 -12.38
C THR A 129 7.85 16.36 -13.06
N GLY A 130 8.08 15.12 -13.46
CA GLY A 130 9.37 14.66 -13.99
C GLY A 130 9.84 15.43 -15.21
N ARG A 131 8.92 15.99 -16.01
CA ARG A 131 9.23 16.81 -17.18
C ARG A 131 9.98 18.10 -16.87
N HIS A 132 9.81 18.59 -15.65
CA HIS A 132 10.53 19.79 -15.16
C HIS A 132 11.90 19.45 -14.57
N PHE A 133 12.21 18.17 -14.40
CA PHE A 133 13.46 17.68 -13.81
C PHE A 133 14.15 16.62 -14.67
N PRO A 134 14.48 16.90 -15.95
CA PRO A 134 15.00 15.91 -16.89
C PRO A 134 16.22 15.11 -16.42
N PRO A 135 17.12 15.63 -15.57
CA PRO A 135 18.25 14.86 -15.06
C PRO A 135 17.87 13.76 -14.07
N ILE A 136 16.66 13.85 -13.49
CA ILE A 136 16.21 12.93 -12.43
C ILE A 136 15.34 11.84 -13.02
N LYS A 137 15.64 10.58 -12.69
CA LYS A 137 14.79 9.42 -12.96
C LYS A 137 14.05 9.02 -11.72
N ILE A 138 12.79 8.58 -11.85
CA ILE A 138 12.08 7.95 -10.75
C ILE A 138 12.30 6.43 -10.79
N ARG A 139 12.50 5.83 -9.61
CA ARG A 139 12.53 4.38 -9.40
C ARG A 139 11.56 4.03 -8.30
N ILE A 140 10.60 3.18 -8.59
CA ILE A 140 9.54 2.81 -7.66
C ILE A 140 9.66 1.32 -7.36
N LEU A 141 9.98 0.99 -6.11
CA LEU A 141 9.82 -0.35 -5.59
C LEU A 141 8.38 -0.48 -5.07
N ALA A 142 7.65 -1.48 -5.55
CA ALA A 142 6.30 -1.79 -5.12
C ALA A 142 6.27 -3.16 -4.47
N THR A 143 5.76 -3.25 -3.23
CA THR A 143 5.75 -4.50 -2.47
C THR A 143 4.35 -4.83 -1.97
N ASP A 144 4.00 -6.11 -2.00
CA ASP A 144 2.79 -6.66 -1.39
C ASP A 144 3.08 -8.07 -0.86
N ALA A 145 2.34 -8.48 0.17
CA ALA A 145 2.46 -9.83 0.74
C ALA A 145 1.69 -10.89 -0.06
N ASP A 146 0.85 -10.49 -1.01
CA ASP A 146 0.03 -11.37 -1.84
C ASP A 146 0.64 -11.53 -3.23
N GLU A 147 1.13 -12.74 -3.53
CA GLU A 147 1.77 -13.06 -4.80
C GLU A 147 0.83 -12.87 -6.00
N ASN A 148 -0.45 -13.25 -5.87
CA ASN A 148 -1.42 -13.05 -6.95
C ASN A 148 -1.63 -11.55 -7.27
N MET A 149 -1.52 -10.68 -6.25
CA MET A 149 -1.58 -9.23 -6.47
C MET A 149 -0.34 -8.73 -7.21
N ILE A 150 0.83 -9.22 -6.83
CA ILE A 150 2.10 -8.90 -7.51
C ILE A 150 2.09 -9.36 -8.98
N GLU A 151 1.58 -10.55 -9.28
CA GLU A 151 1.43 -11.02 -10.66
C GLU A 151 0.50 -10.12 -11.47
N ARG A 152 -0.67 -9.80 -10.95
CA ARG A 152 -1.60 -8.86 -11.59
C ARG A 152 -1.00 -7.47 -11.77
N ALA A 153 -0.22 -7.00 -10.80
CA ALA A 153 0.49 -5.72 -10.91
C ALA A 153 1.53 -5.75 -12.04
N ARG A 154 2.24 -6.86 -12.20
CA ARG A 154 3.18 -7.07 -13.32
C ARG A 154 2.47 -7.13 -14.66
N GLU A 155 1.29 -7.74 -14.76
CA GLU A 155 0.46 -7.72 -15.96
C GLU A 155 0.07 -6.28 -16.33
N GLY A 156 -0.25 -5.45 -15.35
CA GLY A 156 -0.54 -4.03 -15.51
C GLY A 156 -1.75 -3.73 -16.39
N CYS A 157 -2.75 -4.62 -16.41
CA CYS A 157 -3.96 -4.49 -17.22
C CYS A 157 -5.20 -4.38 -16.31
N TYR A 158 -6.02 -3.38 -16.52
CA TYR A 158 -7.07 -2.97 -15.60
C TYR A 158 -8.40 -2.73 -16.29
N ALA A 159 -9.51 -2.97 -15.58
CA ALA A 159 -10.83 -2.54 -16.04
C ALA A 159 -10.95 -1.01 -16.01
N SER A 160 -11.81 -0.46 -16.86
CA SER A 160 -12.06 0.98 -16.93
C SER A 160 -12.48 1.61 -15.59
N SER A 161 -13.18 0.85 -14.74
CA SER A 161 -13.59 1.28 -13.41
C SER A 161 -12.42 1.56 -12.47
N SER A 162 -11.30 0.86 -12.60
CA SER A 162 -10.08 1.13 -11.81
C SER A 162 -9.44 2.47 -12.19
N LEU A 163 -9.60 2.94 -13.45
CA LEU A 163 -9.01 4.16 -13.96
C LEU A 163 -9.88 5.41 -13.76
N ALA A 164 -11.12 5.27 -13.27
CA ALA A 164 -12.08 6.35 -13.14
C ALA A 164 -11.58 7.58 -12.33
N GLY A 165 -10.53 7.41 -11.53
CA GLY A 165 -9.87 8.49 -10.79
C GLY A 165 -8.89 9.32 -11.61
N LEU A 166 -8.31 8.75 -12.67
CA LEU A 166 -7.30 9.43 -13.51
C LEU A 166 -7.93 10.46 -14.43
N PRO A 167 -7.21 11.56 -14.76
CA PRO A 167 -7.58 12.43 -15.86
C PRO A 167 -7.65 11.64 -17.17
N LEU A 168 -8.65 11.94 -18.01
CA LEU A 168 -8.84 11.26 -19.31
C LEU A 168 -7.59 11.36 -20.20
N GLU A 169 -6.95 12.52 -20.21
CA GLU A 169 -5.71 12.74 -20.96
C GLU A 169 -4.59 11.79 -20.50
N TRP A 170 -4.44 11.59 -19.20
CA TRP A 170 -3.42 10.68 -18.64
C TRP A 170 -3.74 9.22 -18.99
N THR A 171 -5.02 8.84 -18.93
CA THR A 171 -5.46 7.51 -19.36
C THR A 171 -5.11 7.27 -20.82
N ALA A 172 -5.39 8.22 -21.71
CA ALA A 172 -5.08 8.09 -23.14
C ALA A 172 -3.57 8.04 -23.44
N ARG A 173 -2.74 8.71 -22.60
CA ARG A 173 -1.28 8.77 -22.81
C ARG A 173 -0.54 7.59 -22.20
N ALA A 174 -0.92 7.16 -20.99
CA ALA A 174 -0.20 6.13 -20.24
C ALA A 174 -0.74 4.70 -20.46
N PHE A 175 -1.90 4.52 -21.10
CA PHE A 175 -2.51 3.21 -21.28
C PHE A 175 -2.82 2.91 -22.74
N VAL A 176 -2.78 1.62 -23.09
CA VAL A 176 -3.26 1.07 -24.35
C VAL A 176 -4.46 0.19 -24.07
N ARG A 177 -5.54 0.38 -24.82
CA ARG A 177 -6.71 -0.49 -24.74
C ARG A 177 -6.44 -1.84 -25.40
N ARG A 178 -6.67 -2.93 -24.66
CA ARG A 178 -6.59 -4.32 -25.15
C ARG A 178 -7.91 -5.02 -24.82
N GLY A 179 -8.81 -5.10 -25.78
CA GLY A 179 -10.18 -5.58 -25.55
C GLY A 179 -10.94 -4.69 -24.56
N GLU A 180 -11.39 -5.27 -23.46
CA GLU A 180 -12.09 -4.58 -22.39
C GLU A 180 -11.15 -3.97 -21.32
N LEU A 181 -9.85 -4.25 -21.41
CA LEU A 181 -8.86 -3.80 -20.43
C LEU A 181 -8.01 -2.64 -20.96
N TYR A 182 -7.49 -1.86 -20.05
CA TYR A 182 -6.50 -0.82 -20.25
C TYR A 182 -5.18 -1.26 -19.65
N CYS A 183 -4.17 -1.48 -20.48
CA CYS A 183 -2.85 -1.92 -20.05
C CYS A 183 -1.88 -0.75 -20.04
N ILE A 184 -1.15 -0.60 -18.93
CA ILE A 184 -0.11 0.41 -18.76
C ILE A 184 0.96 0.22 -19.85
N LYS A 185 1.51 1.33 -20.36
CA LYS A 185 2.56 1.30 -21.38
C LYS A 185 3.91 0.94 -20.77
N ASP A 186 4.85 0.54 -21.62
CA ASP A 186 6.16 0.07 -21.19
C ASP A 186 7.00 1.19 -20.54
N GLU A 187 6.84 2.43 -20.98
CA GLU A 187 7.56 3.58 -20.45
C GLU A 187 7.30 3.77 -18.94
N GLU A 188 6.02 3.71 -18.52
CA GLU A 188 5.66 3.78 -17.10
C GLU A 188 6.01 2.50 -16.35
N ARG A 189 5.98 1.34 -17.01
CA ARG A 189 6.32 0.05 -16.40
C ARG A 189 7.79 -0.03 -16.01
N GLU A 190 8.69 0.49 -16.83
CA GLU A 190 10.14 0.44 -16.60
C GLU A 190 10.57 1.15 -15.32
N SER A 191 9.79 2.12 -14.85
CA SER A 191 10.06 2.84 -13.61
C SER A 191 9.63 2.10 -12.35
N VAL A 192 8.85 0.99 -12.47
CA VAL A 192 8.26 0.26 -11.35
C VAL A 192 8.78 -1.17 -11.29
N SER A 193 9.32 -1.57 -10.16
CA SER A 193 9.70 -2.96 -9.86
C SER A 193 8.79 -3.55 -8.79
N PHE A 194 8.33 -4.79 -8.99
CA PHE A 194 7.43 -5.48 -8.08
C PHE A 194 8.12 -6.62 -7.35
N ARG A 195 7.96 -6.67 -6.02
CA ARG A 195 8.53 -7.71 -5.17
C ARG A 195 7.47 -8.22 -4.18
N MET A 196 7.32 -9.54 -4.07
CA MET A 196 6.54 -10.13 -2.98
C MET A 196 7.31 -9.91 -1.67
N GLN A 197 6.72 -9.14 -0.75
CA GLN A 197 7.34 -8.82 0.53
C GLN A 197 6.29 -8.38 1.55
N ASP A 198 6.34 -8.97 2.74
CA ASP A 198 5.50 -8.61 3.87
C ASP A 198 6.26 -7.66 4.80
N ILE A 199 5.82 -6.41 4.91
CA ILE A 199 6.42 -5.37 5.76
C ILE A 199 6.47 -5.75 7.24
N ARG A 200 5.65 -6.69 7.67
CA ARG A 200 5.69 -7.21 9.05
C ARG A 200 6.94 -8.05 9.30
N LYS A 201 7.53 -8.63 8.27
CA LYS A 201 8.65 -9.60 8.36
C LYS A 201 9.98 -9.04 7.88
N ALA A 202 9.96 -8.19 6.85
CA ALA A 202 11.18 -7.68 6.23
C ALA A 202 10.95 -6.33 5.54
N GLU A 203 12.02 -5.58 5.42
CA GLU A 203 12.12 -4.35 4.62
C GLU A 203 13.22 -4.49 3.55
N PRO A 204 13.18 -3.68 2.48
CA PRO A 204 14.26 -3.62 1.47
C PRO A 204 15.57 -3.10 2.09
N GLU A 205 16.70 -3.44 1.47
CA GLU A 205 18.00 -2.90 1.89
C GLU A 205 18.17 -1.43 1.51
N GLU A 206 17.55 -1.03 0.40
CA GLU A 206 17.65 0.29 -0.20
C GLU A 206 17.06 1.39 0.69
N MET A 207 17.56 2.62 0.52
CA MET A 207 17.01 3.84 1.10
C MET A 207 16.12 4.57 0.10
N PHE A 208 15.08 5.26 0.61
CA PHE A 208 14.06 5.90 -0.21
C PHE A 208 13.91 7.39 0.11
N HIS A 209 13.54 8.18 -0.89
CA HIS A 209 13.18 9.59 -0.73
C HIS A 209 11.70 9.76 -0.39
N LEU A 210 10.86 8.84 -0.86
CA LEU A 210 9.42 8.81 -0.64
C LEU A 210 8.97 7.40 -0.31
N ILE A 211 8.23 7.23 0.77
CA ILE A 211 7.56 5.97 1.12
C ILE A 211 6.04 6.21 1.18
N LEU A 212 5.29 5.37 0.47
CA LEU A 212 3.83 5.31 0.56
C LEU A 212 3.46 4.01 1.31
N CYS A 213 2.85 4.15 2.49
CA CYS A 213 2.30 3.05 3.27
C CYS A 213 0.84 3.37 3.58
N ARG A 214 -0.02 3.29 2.57
CA ARG A 214 -1.38 3.81 2.62
C ARG A 214 -2.42 2.72 2.78
N ASN A 215 -3.34 2.93 3.71
CA ASN A 215 -4.46 2.04 3.98
C ASN A 215 -4.03 0.59 4.30
N LEU A 216 -2.92 0.44 4.98
CA LEU A 216 -2.32 -0.84 5.36
C LEU A 216 -1.95 -0.83 6.85
N ALA A 217 -0.72 -0.50 7.21
CA ALA A 217 -0.17 -0.68 8.55
C ALA A 217 -0.99 0.09 9.60
N PHE A 218 -1.24 1.37 9.35
CA PHE A 218 -1.93 2.25 10.29
C PHE A 218 -3.48 2.12 10.25
N THR A 219 -4.00 1.23 9.40
CA THR A 219 -5.41 0.82 9.38
C THR A 219 -5.61 -0.51 10.10
N TYR A 220 -4.79 -1.53 9.77
CA TYR A 220 -5.08 -2.92 10.10
C TYR A 220 -4.23 -3.49 11.24
N PHE A 221 -2.99 -3.04 11.45
CA PHE A 221 -2.10 -3.61 12.44
C PHE A 221 -2.43 -3.09 13.86
N ASP A 222 -2.10 -3.88 14.88
CA ASP A 222 -2.17 -3.43 16.27
C ASP A 222 -1.15 -2.31 16.54
N GLU A 223 -1.26 -1.66 17.70
CA GLU A 223 -0.46 -0.48 18.01
C GLU A 223 1.03 -0.81 18.12
N GLU A 224 1.38 -1.96 18.65
CA GLU A 224 2.77 -2.41 18.80
C GLU A 224 3.41 -2.64 17.44
N LEU A 225 2.74 -3.37 16.54
CA LEU A 225 3.23 -3.60 15.18
C LEU A 225 3.27 -2.31 14.36
N GLN A 226 2.34 -1.36 14.58
CA GLN A 226 2.41 -0.04 13.95
C GLN A 226 3.69 0.71 14.34
N GLN A 227 4.09 0.66 15.62
CA GLN A 227 5.34 1.27 16.09
C GLN A 227 6.56 0.60 15.46
N GLU A 228 6.61 -0.73 15.44
CA GLU A 228 7.72 -1.46 14.80
C GLU A 228 7.85 -1.09 13.31
N VAL A 229 6.73 -1.08 12.59
CA VAL A 229 6.71 -0.70 11.17
C VAL A 229 7.14 0.75 11.01
N LEU A 230 6.66 1.66 11.85
CA LEU A 230 7.03 3.07 11.76
C LEU A 230 8.54 3.30 11.91
N VAL A 231 9.17 2.60 12.85
CA VAL A 231 10.64 2.63 13.03
C VAL A 231 11.35 2.13 11.76
N ARG A 232 10.92 0.99 11.19
CA ARG A 232 11.47 0.48 9.92
C ARG A 232 11.33 1.49 8.79
N LEU A 233 10.15 2.11 8.64
CA LEU A 233 9.93 3.13 7.61
C LEU A 233 10.83 4.34 7.79
N ARG A 234 11.02 4.80 9.04
CA ARG A 234 11.94 5.89 9.35
C ARG A 234 13.37 5.54 8.94
N ASP A 235 13.82 4.33 9.28
CA ASP A 235 15.19 3.91 9.04
C ASP A 235 15.47 3.69 7.53
N LYS A 236 14.43 3.46 6.73
CA LYS A 236 14.51 3.33 5.27
C LYS A 236 14.29 4.65 4.50
N LEU A 237 13.99 5.74 5.17
CA LEU A 237 13.90 7.08 4.56
C LEU A 237 15.21 7.85 4.66
N HIS A 238 15.62 8.47 3.56
CA HIS A 238 16.66 9.51 3.56
C HIS A 238 16.29 10.65 4.53
N ALA A 239 17.29 11.40 4.99
CA ALA A 239 17.08 12.66 5.69
C ALA A 239 16.18 13.57 4.82
N ARG A 240 15.18 14.22 5.45
CA ARG A 240 14.18 15.05 4.77
C ARG A 240 13.23 14.30 3.82
N GLY A 241 13.29 12.98 3.75
CA GLY A 241 12.33 12.16 2.99
C GLY A 241 10.90 12.25 3.51
N PHE A 242 9.96 11.81 2.70
CA PHE A 242 8.53 11.87 3.02
C PHE A 242 7.91 10.49 3.22
N LEU A 243 7.07 10.38 4.25
CA LEU A 243 6.16 9.26 4.47
C LEU A 243 4.73 9.71 4.16
N VAL A 244 4.03 8.93 3.35
CA VAL A 244 2.62 9.16 3.02
C VAL A 244 1.80 7.96 3.48
N VAL A 245 0.80 8.22 4.32
CA VAL A 245 -0.18 7.22 4.78
C VAL A 245 -1.56 7.55 4.24
N GLY A 246 -2.57 6.72 4.47
CA GLY A 246 -3.94 7.00 4.04
C GLY A 246 -4.50 8.28 4.67
N SER A 247 -5.36 9.00 3.96
CA SER A 247 -5.93 10.29 4.39
C SER A 247 -6.67 10.22 5.74
N HIS A 248 -7.16 9.05 6.11
CA HIS A 248 -7.84 8.79 7.39
C HIS A 248 -6.95 8.07 8.41
N GLU A 249 -5.73 7.72 8.04
CA GLU A 249 -4.76 7.11 8.94
C GLU A 249 -4.04 8.17 9.76
N ARG A 250 -3.56 7.77 10.93
CA ARG A 250 -2.71 8.59 11.79
C ARG A 250 -1.55 7.74 12.27
N LEU A 251 -0.38 8.35 12.38
CA LEU A 251 0.74 7.69 13.02
C LEU A 251 0.44 7.50 14.52
N PRO A 252 1.06 6.52 15.17
CA PRO A 252 1.02 6.37 16.62
C PRO A 252 1.45 7.66 17.35
N SER A 253 1.15 7.77 18.65
CA SER A 253 1.46 8.97 19.48
C SER A 253 2.96 9.28 19.50
N ASP A 254 3.82 8.28 19.55
CA ASP A 254 5.25 8.43 19.26
C ASP A 254 5.46 8.34 17.74
N THR A 255 5.69 9.49 17.13
CA THR A 255 5.86 9.62 15.69
C THR A 255 7.23 9.21 15.17
N ALA A 256 8.14 8.72 16.04
CA ALA A 256 9.48 8.26 15.68
C ALA A 256 10.27 9.27 14.82
N GLY A 257 10.12 10.57 15.07
CA GLY A 257 10.83 11.63 14.33
C GLY A 257 10.18 11.98 12.98
N PHE A 258 8.88 11.79 12.84
CA PHE A 258 8.10 12.30 11.72
C PHE A 258 7.30 13.54 12.11
N LEU A 259 7.41 14.61 11.32
CA LEU A 259 6.61 15.82 11.44
C LEU A 259 5.45 15.80 10.42
N PRO A 260 4.21 16.03 10.86
CA PRO A 260 3.10 16.17 9.93
C PRO A 260 3.29 17.38 9.03
N TRP A 261 3.03 17.22 7.72
CA TRP A 261 3.05 18.36 6.82
C TRP A 261 1.78 19.20 6.97
N PRO A 262 1.90 20.55 7.10
CA PRO A 262 0.73 21.41 7.29
C PRO A 262 -0.27 21.34 6.13
N GLY A 263 -1.56 21.29 6.45
CA GLY A 263 -2.65 21.44 5.47
C GLY A 263 -3.02 20.18 4.69
N ILE A 264 -2.27 19.09 4.79
CA ILE A 264 -2.59 17.82 4.11
C ILE A 264 -2.49 16.62 5.08
N PRO A 265 -3.61 15.97 5.42
CA PRO A 265 -3.58 14.79 6.28
C PRO A 265 -2.82 13.62 5.64
N GLY A 266 -2.11 12.85 6.46
CA GLY A 266 -1.43 11.64 6.03
C GLY A 266 -0.09 11.86 5.35
N VAL A 267 0.41 13.08 5.24
CA VAL A 267 1.74 13.39 4.72
C VAL A 267 2.65 13.84 5.86
N TYR A 268 3.80 13.19 5.97
CA TYR A 268 4.78 13.45 7.02
C TYR A 268 6.16 13.61 6.42
N ARG A 269 7.00 14.43 7.04
CA ARG A 269 8.41 14.60 6.69
C ARG A 269 9.28 14.04 7.80
N LYS A 270 10.34 13.31 7.45
CA LYS A 270 11.34 12.86 8.41
C LYS A 270 12.12 14.05 8.95
N GLU A 271 12.20 14.15 10.28
CA GLU A 271 13.09 15.11 10.94
C GLU A 271 14.55 14.85 10.59
N THR A 272 15.31 15.89 10.40
CA THR A 272 16.77 15.78 10.37
C THR A 272 17.25 15.80 11.80
N SER A 273 17.86 14.70 12.26
CA SER A 273 18.65 14.77 13.49
C SER A 273 19.66 15.91 13.33
N GLY A 274 19.56 16.93 14.19
CA GLY A 274 20.48 18.07 14.23
C GLY A 274 21.89 17.64 14.60
#